data_74ccdeaf4782026ea34a562af8614bf6
#
_entry.id   74ccdeaf4782026ea34a562af8614bf6
#
_cell.length_a   1.000
_cell.length_b   1.000
_cell.length_c   1.000
_cell.angle_alpha   90.00
_cell.angle_beta   90.00
_cell.angle_gamma   90.00
#
_symmetry.space_group_name_H-M   'P 1'
#
loop_
_entity.id
_entity.type
_entity.pdbx_description
1 polymer ?
#
loop_
_entity_poly.entity_id
_entity_poly.type
_entity_poly.pdbx_seq_one_letter_code
_entity_poly.pdbx_strand_id
1 'polypeptide(L)'
;MSMPGFEFGQSERLTIRLKGLIRSYPRGVGILKEFVQNADDATATRLMVVMDWRQHEGERLPDARLRRVMGPALLLANNRRFSEPDLQAIRHIGESSKLTSGPKTGRFGLGFNTSYNVTDYPSFLTNGAIYCFDPHRNAAAVAPGYGMGWKLAQLWESAPDWPAVFEAAGLKPGAIDHDGTIFRLPARTTAQASESEICDEAYKYA
;
A
#
# COMPACT_ATOMS: atom_id res chain seq x y z
N MET A 1 -41.50 -24.41 -15.02
CA MET A 1 -41.45 -23.05 -14.49
C MET A 1 -40.50 -23.04 -13.29
N SER A 2 -39.39 -22.31 -13.35
CA SER A 2 -38.50 -22.16 -12.19
C SER A 2 -39.14 -21.14 -11.24
N MET A 3 -39.12 -21.42 -9.95
CA MET A 3 -39.51 -20.44 -8.94
C MET A 3 -38.54 -19.28 -8.90
N PRO A 4 -39.00 -18.02 -8.80
CA PRO A 4 -38.11 -16.88 -8.62
C PRO A 4 -37.39 -17.01 -7.26
N GLY A 5 -36.06 -17.05 -7.30
CA GLY A 5 -35.20 -16.99 -6.13
C GLY A 5 -34.72 -15.56 -5.85
N PHE A 6 -34.20 -15.33 -4.67
CA PHE A 6 -33.51 -14.09 -4.32
C PHE A 6 -32.05 -14.39 -3.98
N GLU A 7 -31.20 -13.40 -4.18
CA GLU A 7 -29.76 -13.52 -3.91
C GLU A 7 -29.51 -13.58 -2.38
N PHE A 8 -28.82 -14.63 -1.91
CA PHE A 8 -28.45 -14.83 -0.52
C PHE A 8 -27.03 -15.38 -0.46
N GLY A 9 -26.10 -14.59 0.08
CA GLY A 9 -24.70 -14.94 0.14
C GLY A 9 -24.02 -14.44 1.42
N GLN A 10 -22.85 -15.03 1.73
CA GLN A 10 -21.98 -14.54 2.80
C GLN A 10 -20.97 -13.56 2.21
N SER A 11 -20.68 -12.48 2.94
CA SER A 11 -19.64 -11.51 2.58
C SER A 11 -18.82 -11.15 3.81
N GLU A 12 -17.53 -10.95 3.63
CA GLU A 12 -16.64 -10.48 4.67
C GLU A 12 -16.11 -9.08 4.32
N ARG A 13 -16.10 -8.16 5.29
CA ARG A 13 -15.48 -6.85 5.09
C ARG A 13 -13.96 -7.00 4.98
N LEU A 14 -13.35 -6.26 4.04
CA LEU A 14 -11.91 -6.29 3.81
C LEU A 14 -11.10 -5.96 5.08
N THR A 15 -11.55 -5.02 5.89
CA THR A 15 -10.91 -4.63 7.14
C THR A 15 -10.83 -5.76 8.15
N ILE A 16 -11.88 -6.57 8.27
CA ILE A 16 -11.92 -7.76 9.16
C ILE A 16 -10.93 -8.83 8.67
N ARG A 17 -10.91 -9.07 7.36
CA ARG A 17 -9.96 -10.02 6.75
C ARG A 17 -8.52 -9.58 6.98
N LEU A 18 -8.20 -8.30 6.77
CA LEU A 18 -6.87 -7.74 7.02
C LEU A 18 -6.48 -7.85 8.49
N LYS A 19 -7.38 -7.55 9.42
CA LYS A 19 -7.17 -7.74 10.87
C LYS A 19 -6.80 -9.19 11.21
N GLY A 20 -7.48 -10.15 10.60
CA GLY A 20 -7.16 -11.57 10.74
C GLY A 20 -5.75 -11.91 10.23
N LEU A 21 -5.39 -11.40 9.06
CA LEU A 21 -4.08 -11.65 8.44
C LEU A 21 -2.92 -11.08 9.27
N ILE A 22 -2.97 -9.82 9.69
CA ILE A 22 -1.86 -9.20 10.42
C ILE A 22 -1.62 -9.81 11.80
N ARG A 23 -2.62 -10.42 12.43
CA ARG A 23 -2.46 -11.14 13.71
C ARG A 23 -1.53 -12.35 13.60
N SER A 24 -1.42 -12.92 12.40
CA SER A 24 -0.58 -14.10 12.13
C SER A 24 0.86 -13.74 11.79
N TYR A 25 1.19 -12.45 11.67
CA TYR A 25 2.52 -11.99 11.31
C TYR A 25 3.21 -11.28 12.48
N PRO A 26 4.52 -11.53 12.70
CA PRO A 26 5.27 -10.80 13.72
C PRO A 26 5.33 -9.31 13.37
N ARG A 27 5.11 -8.47 14.38
CA ARG A 27 5.22 -7.02 14.29
C ARG A 27 6.69 -6.60 14.26
N GLY A 28 6.97 -5.36 13.85
CA GLY A 28 8.30 -4.78 13.88
C GLY A 28 9.19 -5.24 12.72
N VAL A 29 10.37 -5.76 12.99
CA VAL A 29 11.41 -6.11 11.98
C VAL A 29 10.89 -7.11 10.93
N GLY A 30 9.87 -7.90 11.23
CA GLY A 30 9.24 -8.81 10.29
C GLY A 30 8.73 -8.11 9.02
N ILE A 31 8.30 -6.86 9.12
CA ILE A 31 7.84 -6.07 7.97
C ILE A 31 9.00 -5.84 6.98
N LEU A 32 10.16 -5.41 7.48
CA LEU A 32 11.35 -5.19 6.65
C LEU A 32 11.77 -6.47 5.94
N LYS A 33 11.73 -7.62 6.64
CA LYS A 33 12.06 -8.92 6.05
C LYS A 33 11.20 -9.24 4.83
N GLU A 34 9.90 -8.98 4.89
CA GLU A 34 8.98 -9.21 3.77
C GLU A 34 9.32 -8.31 2.57
N PHE A 35 9.65 -7.03 2.80
CA PHE A 35 10.04 -6.14 1.71
C PHE A 35 11.41 -6.47 1.12
N VAL A 36 12.37 -6.94 1.94
CA VAL A 36 13.66 -7.46 1.46
C VAL A 36 13.41 -8.69 0.58
N GLN A 37 12.60 -9.63 1.03
CA GLN A 37 12.26 -10.83 0.27
C GLN A 37 11.55 -10.48 -1.05
N ASN A 38 10.59 -9.57 -1.03
CA ASN A 38 9.91 -9.12 -2.26
C ASN A 38 10.87 -8.46 -3.25
N ALA A 39 11.86 -7.69 -2.76
CA ALA A 39 12.89 -7.09 -3.61
C ALA A 39 13.81 -8.17 -4.22
N ASP A 40 14.20 -9.19 -3.45
CA ASP A 40 14.99 -10.32 -3.92
C ASP A 40 14.25 -11.15 -4.97
N ASP A 41 13.00 -11.49 -4.72
CA ASP A 41 12.12 -12.22 -5.66
C ASP A 41 11.93 -11.44 -6.99
N ALA A 42 11.89 -10.10 -6.91
CA ALA A 42 11.89 -9.23 -8.08
C ALA A 42 13.27 -9.09 -8.74
N THR A 43 14.31 -9.78 -8.23
CA THR A 43 15.70 -9.65 -8.70
C THR A 43 16.26 -8.23 -8.58
N ALA A 44 15.82 -7.47 -7.58
CA ALA A 44 16.37 -6.15 -7.33
C ALA A 44 17.81 -6.26 -6.80
N THR A 45 18.65 -5.35 -7.27
CA THR A 45 20.07 -5.27 -6.86
C THR A 45 20.30 -4.17 -5.83
N ARG A 46 19.27 -3.38 -5.54
CA ARG A 46 19.29 -2.30 -4.53
C ARG A 46 17.96 -2.23 -3.82
N LEU A 47 18.03 -2.10 -2.51
CA LEU A 47 16.90 -1.76 -1.64
C LEU A 47 17.34 -0.61 -0.74
N MET A 48 16.54 0.44 -0.70
CA MET A 48 16.72 1.60 0.17
C MET A 48 15.57 1.63 1.17
N VAL A 49 15.89 1.88 2.43
CA VAL A 49 14.91 2.08 3.52
C VAL A 49 15.08 3.48 4.03
N VAL A 50 14.02 4.26 4.07
CA VAL A 50 14.02 5.65 4.50
C VAL A 50 12.97 5.86 5.58
N MET A 51 13.38 6.43 6.70
CA MET A 51 12.46 6.94 7.72
C MET A 51 12.25 8.43 7.46
N ASP A 52 11.11 8.80 6.92
CA ASP A 52 10.75 10.20 6.71
C ASP A 52 9.91 10.69 7.89
N TRP A 53 10.50 11.55 8.72
CA TRP A 53 9.85 12.11 9.91
C TRP A 53 9.06 13.39 9.65
N ARG A 54 9.07 13.87 8.41
CA ARG A 54 8.44 15.14 8.05
C ARG A 54 6.93 15.05 8.10
N GLN A 55 6.32 16.15 8.54
CA GLN A 55 4.94 16.44 8.21
C GLN A 55 4.95 17.20 6.89
N HIS A 56 4.38 16.60 5.87
CA HIS A 56 4.25 17.22 4.55
C HIS A 56 3.02 18.12 4.48
N GLU A 57 3.09 19.12 3.63
CA GLU A 57 1.93 19.92 3.25
C GLU A 57 0.94 19.03 2.48
N GLY A 58 -0.32 19.39 2.52
CA GLY A 58 -1.38 18.59 1.90
C GLY A 58 -2.49 19.52 1.41
N GLU A 59 -2.11 20.60 0.74
CA GLU A 59 -3.06 21.58 0.19
C GLU A 59 -3.57 21.15 -1.19
N ARG A 60 -2.64 20.69 -2.03
CA ARG A 60 -2.93 20.24 -3.39
C ARG A 60 -2.80 18.73 -3.52
N LEU A 61 -3.83 18.03 -3.08
CA LEU A 61 -3.94 16.57 -3.11
C LEU A 61 -5.01 16.14 -4.13
N PRO A 62 -4.91 14.92 -4.70
CA PRO A 62 -5.95 14.42 -5.61
C PRO A 62 -7.28 14.16 -4.91
N ASP A 63 -7.26 13.98 -3.59
CA ASP A 63 -8.41 13.95 -2.69
C ASP A 63 -8.00 14.55 -1.34
N ALA A 64 -8.77 15.52 -0.84
CA ALA A 64 -8.46 16.22 0.41
C ALA A 64 -8.38 15.27 1.64
N ARG A 65 -9.05 14.12 1.59
CA ARG A 65 -9.00 13.10 2.65
C ARG A 65 -7.61 12.48 2.82
N LEU A 66 -6.75 12.53 1.77
CA LEU A 66 -5.36 12.08 1.83
C LEU A 66 -4.49 12.92 2.78
N ARG A 67 -4.97 14.09 3.25
CA ARG A 67 -4.26 14.89 4.25
C ARG A 67 -3.91 14.07 5.51
N ARG A 68 -4.73 13.08 5.84
CA ARG A 68 -4.51 12.18 6.99
C ARG A 68 -3.27 11.29 6.87
N VAL A 69 -2.69 11.16 5.68
CA VAL A 69 -1.51 10.30 5.40
C VAL A 69 -0.26 11.09 5.02
N MET A 70 -0.27 12.41 5.23
CA MET A 70 0.86 13.30 4.91
C MET A 70 1.92 13.40 6.01
N GLY A 71 1.75 12.67 7.11
CA GLY A 71 2.68 12.60 8.24
C GLY A 71 3.88 11.67 8.01
N PRO A 72 4.66 11.42 9.09
CA PRO A 72 5.81 10.54 9.08
C PRO A 72 5.53 9.19 8.44
N ALA A 73 6.49 8.65 7.70
CA ALA A 73 6.31 7.41 6.96
C ALA A 73 7.62 6.60 6.85
N LEU A 74 7.47 5.28 6.76
CA LEU A 74 8.50 4.38 6.29
C LEU A 74 8.40 4.27 4.77
N LEU A 75 9.50 4.55 4.06
CA LEU A 75 9.61 4.32 2.62
C LEU A 75 10.60 3.20 2.34
N LEU A 76 10.25 2.36 1.38
CA LEU A 76 11.09 1.25 0.92
C LEU A 76 11.14 1.32 -0.61
N ALA A 77 12.33 1.53 -1.16
CA ALA A 77 12.53 1.68 -2.60
C ALA A 77 13.48 0.62 -3.14
N ASN A 78 13.12 0.00 -4.24
CA ASN A 78 13.98 -0.91 -4.97
C ASN A 78 14.04 -0.54 -6.46
N ASN A 79 15.06 -1.03 -7.16
CA ASN A 79 15.31 -0.74 -8.56
C ASN A 79 14.64 -1.75 -9.51
N ARG A 80 13.44 -2.24 -9.17
CA ARG A 80 12.61 -3.05 -10.06
C ARG A 80 11.20 -2.50 -10.13
N ARG A 81 10.67 -2.43 -11.33
CA ARG A 81 9.27 -2.07 -11.56
C ARG A 81 8.38 -3.29 -11.39
N PHE A 82 7.15 -3.07 -11.04
CA PHE A 82 6.16 -4.13 -11.07
C PHE A 82 5.87 -4.56 -12.52
N SER A 83 5.83 -5.85 -12.73
CA SER A 83 5.21 -6.43 -13.92
C SER A 83 3.68 -6.37 -13.81
N GLU A 84 2.97 -6.60 -14.92
CA GLU A 84 1.51 -6.69 -14.88
C GLU A 84 1.01 -7.80 -13.94
N PRO A 85 1.61 -9.01 -13.91
CA PRO A 85 1.29 -10.02 -12.90
C PRO A 85 1.47 -9.55 -11.45
N ASP A 86 2.50 -8.74 -11.16
CA ASP A 86 2.73 -8.21 -9.81
C ASP A 86 1.63 -7.22 -9.41
N LEU A 87 1.21 -6.35 -10.35
CA LEU A 87 0.10 -5.42 -10.13
C LEU A 87 -1.23 -6.16 -9.90
N GLN A 88 -1.45 -7.27 -10.57
CA GLN A 88 -2.62 -8.11 -10.33
C GLN A 88 -2.51 -8.80 -8.96
N ALA A 89 -1.35 -9.37 -8.63
CA ALA A 89 -1.14 -10.09 -7.37
C ALA A 89 -1.33 -9.19 -6.14
N ILE A 90 -0.84 -7.95 -6.15
CA ILE A 90 -0.97 -7.02 -5.01
C ILE A 90 -2.42 -6.59 -4.77
N ARG A 91 -3.28 -6.67 -5.77
CA ARG A 91 -4.72 -6.36 -5.67
C ARG A 91 -5.53 -7.49 -5.05
N HIS A 92 -5.03 -8.72 -5.10
CA HIS A 92 -5.73 -9.92 -4.64
C HIS A 92 -5.25 -10.34 -3.26
N ILE A 93 -6.00 -10.01 -2.23
CA ILE A 93 -5.68 -10.38 -0.85
C ILE A 93 -6.03 -11.84 -0.61
N GLY A 94 -4.99 -12.66 -0.40
CA GLY A 94 -5.16 -14.07 0.01
C GLY A 94 -5.55 -15.07 -1.08
N GLU A 95 -5.59 -14.67 -2.37
CA GLU A 95 -5.88 -15.58 -3.48
C GLU A 95 -4.64 -16.27 -4.06
N SER A 96 -3.45 -15.92 -3.62
CA SER A 96 -2.17 -16.43 -4.16
C SER A 96 -1.90 -17.93 -3.92
N SER A 97 -2.84 -18.70 -3.39
CA SER A 97 -2.56 -20.07 -2.96
C SER A 97 -2.81 -21.17 -4.01
N LYS A 98 -3.33 -20.86 -5.21
CA LYS A 98 -3.77 -21.94 -6.12
C LYS A 98 -3.26 -21.94 -7.56
N LEU A 99 -2.48 -20.98 -8.03
CA LEU A 99 -2.26 -20.87 -9.48
C LEU A 99 -0.82 -20.96 -10.01
N THR A 100 0.21 -21.22 -9.22
CA THR A 100 1.54 -21.57 -9.78
C THR A 100 2.30 -22.53 -8.89
N SER A 101 2.35 -23.79 -9.33
CA SER A 101 3.33 -24.80 -8.91
C SER A 101 4.73 -24.41 -9.42
N GLY A 102 5.52 -23.78 -8.55
CA GLY A 102 6.92 -23.47 -8.77
C GLY A 102 7.61 -23.07 -7.46
N PRO A 103 8.92 -23.33 -7.30
CA PRO A 103 9.65 -23.03 -6.06
C PRO A 103 10.01 -21.54 -5.96
N LYS A 104 9.02 -20.64 -5.95
CA LYS A 104 9.21 -19.22 -5.62
C LYS A 104 8.76 -19.01 -4.18
N THR A 105 9.70 -18.62 -3.33
CA THR A 105 9.55 -18.51 -1.87
C THR A 105 8.78 -17.25 -1.45
N GLY A 106 8.54 -16.30 -2.35
CA GLY A 106 7.81 -15.05 -2.09
C GLY A 106 6.39 -15.09 -2.66
N ARG A 107 5.40 -15.15 -1.79
CA ARG A 107 3.99 -15.00 -2.17
C ARG A 107 3.64 -13.51 -2.17
N PHE A 108 3.80 -12.82 -3.31
CA PHE A 108 3.19 -11.50 -3.49
C PHE A 108 1.72 -11.56 -3.03
N GLY A 109 1.34 -10.64 -2.16
CA GLY A 109 -0.04 -10.55 -1.64
C GLY A 109 -0.17 -10.89 -0.15
N LEU A 110 0.55 -11.85 0.40
CA LEU A 110 0.53 -12.08 1.85
C LEU A 110 1.57 -11.20 2.56
N GLY A 111 2.82 -11.15 2.07
CA GLY A 111 3.89 -10.35 2.66
C GLY A 111 3.61 -8.86 2.65
N PHE A 112 3.08 -8.31 1.54
CA PHE A 112 2.67 -6.91 1.48
C PHE A 112 1.62 -6.54 2.55
N ASN A 113 0.73 -7.46 2.90
CA ASN A 113 -0.29 -7.21 3.92
C ASN A 113 0.30 -6.95 5.32
N THR A 114 1.57 -7.28 5.57
CA THR A 114 2.28 -6.89 6.80
C THR A 114 2.37 -5.36 6.96
N SER A 115 2.30 -4.61 5.85
CA SER A 115 2.24 -3.15 5.85
C SER A 115 1.10 -2.59 6.70
N TYR A 116 0.00 -3.34 6.82
CA TYR A 116 -1.14 -2.95 7.65
C TYR A 116 -0.86 -2.98 9.16
N ASN A 117 0.28 -3.52 9.60
CA ASN A 117 0.75 -3.30 10.95
C ASN A 117 1.23 -1.85 11.19
N VAL A 118 1.71 -1.18 10.14
CA VAL A 118 2.24 0.20 10.20
C VAL A 118 1.16 1.23 9.88
N THR A 119 0.36 0.96 8.85
CA THR A 119 -0.56 1.93 8.24
C THR A 119 -1.85 1.28 7.79
N ASP A 120 -2.93 2.05 7.77
CA ASP A 120 -4.18 1.64 7.11
C ASP A 120 -4.21 2.02 5.62
N TYR A 121 -3.23 2.83 5.16
CA TYR A 121 -3.19 3.41 3.82
C TYR A 121 -1.84 3.19 3.14
N PRO A 122 -1.43 1.93 2.90
CA PRO A 122 -0.19 1.67 2.20
C PRO A 122 -0.30 2.18 0.77
N SER A 123 0.73 2.89 0.33
CA SER A 123 0.81 3.42 -1.02
C SER A 123 2.12 3.00 -1.70
N PHE A 124 2.12 2.96 -3.01
CA PHE A 124 3.33 2.67 -3.78
C PHE A 124 3.33 3.37 -5.13
N LEU A 125 4.53 3.64 -5.60
CA LEU A 125 4.81 4.22 -6.89
C LEU A 125 5.54 3.19 -7.76
N THR A 126 5.06 2.96 -8.96
CA THR A 126 5.69 2.15 -10.01
C THR A 126 5.06 2.46 -11.37
N ASN A 127 5.77 2.23 -12.47
CA ASN A 127 5.25 2.38 -13.83
C ASN A 127 4.56 3.73 -14.10
N GLY A 128 5.14 4.82 -13.59
CA GLY A 128 4.61 6.19 -13.80
C GLY A 128 3.26 6.47 -13.13
N ALA A 129 2.92 5.71 -12.08
CA ALA A 129 1.69 5.92 -11.33
C ALA A 129 1.89 5.70 -9.83
N ILE A 130 1.12 6.41 -9.02
CA ILE A 130 1.01 6.20 -7.57
C ILE A 130 -0.32 5.52 -7.29
N TYR A 131 -0.27 4.49 -6.47
CA TYR A 131 -1.41 3.72 -6.00
C TYR A 131 -1.52 3.85 -4.50
N CYS A 132 -2.73 3.95 -3.98
CA CYS A 132 -3.02 3.98 -2.55
C CYS A 132 -4.15 3.02 -2.24
N PHE A 133 -3.94 2.10 -1.30
CA PHE A 133 -5.00 1.28 -0.73
C PHE A 133 -5.70 2.01 0.41
N ASP A 134 -7.01 1.85 0.48
CA ASP A 134 -7.88 2.47 1.47
C ASP A 134 -9.02 1.50 1.85
N PRO A 135 -8.73 0.49 2.69
CA PRO A 135 -9.71 -0.51 3.11
C PRO A 135 -10.93 0.07 3.84
N HIS A 136 -10.76 1.23 4.48
CA HIS A 136 -11.83 1.93 5.19
C HIS A 136 -12.67 2.84 4.29
N ARG A 137 -12.20 3.15 3.07
CA ARG A 137 -12.80 4.11 2.13
C ARG A 137 -12.96 5.52 2.70
N ASN A 138 -12.03 5.94 3.54
CA ASN A 138 -12.06 7.23 4.22
C ASN A 138 -10.85 8.13 3.92
N ALA A 139 -9.96 7.70 3.00
CA ALA A 139 -8.83 8.50 2.51
C ALA A 139 -8.96 8.88 1.03
N ALA A 140 -9.22 7.94 0.14
CA ALA A 140 -9.32 8.24 -1.30
C ALA A 140 -10.23 7.27 -2.06
N ALA A 141 -10.33 6.01 -1.62
CA ALA A 141 -11.07 4.99 -2.35
C ALA A 141 -12.56 5.29 -2.45
N VAL A 142 -13.13 4.90 -3.59
CA VAL A 142 -14.55 5.03 -3.91
C VAL A 142 -15.12 3.63 -4.15
N ALA A 143 -16.33 3.38 -3.64
CA ALA A 143 -17.00 2.09 -3.86
C ALA A 143 -17.15 1.77 -5.37
N PRO A 144 -17.02 0.50 -5.78
CA PRO A 144 -16.83 -0.71 -4.96
C PRO A 144 -15.38 -0.98 -4.56
N GLY A 145 -14.38 -0.23 -5.09
CA GLY A 145 -12.95 -0.46 -4.84
C GLY A 145 -12.48 -0.09 -3.43
N TYR A 146 -11.28 -0.53 -3.11
CA TYR A 146 -10.57 -0.26 -1.86
C TYR A 146 -9.19 0.39 -2.12
N GLY A 147 -9.05 1.11 -3.22
CA GLY A 147 -7.85 1.82 -3.58
C GLY A 147 -8.05 2.70 -4.80
N MET A 148 -7.12 3.61 -5.00
CA MET A 148 -7.06 4.53 -6.13
C MET A 148 -5.67 4.56 -6.72
N GLY A 149 -5.58 4.90 -8.01
CA GLY A 149 -4.33 5.10 -8.73
C GLY A 149 -4.37 6.37 -9.57
N TRP A 150 -3.24 7.08 -9.63
CA TRP A 150 -3.11 8.33 -10.37
C TRP A 150 -1.80 8.32 -11.16
N LYS A 151 -1.82 8.83 -12.38
CA LYS A 151 -0.62 9.02 -13.20
C LYS A 151 0.23 10.16 -12.66
N LEU A 152 1.56 9.96 -12.58
CA LEU A 152 2.51 10.98 -12.11
C LEU A 152 2.40 12.29 -12.89
N ALA A 153 2.29 12.22 -14.23
CA ALA A 153 2.17 13.42 -15.07
C ALA A 153 1.00 14.30 -14.62
N GLN A 154 -0.18 13.71 -14.38
CA GLN A 154 -1.36 14.44 -13.95
C GLN A 154 -1.21 14.97 -12.51
N LEU A 155 -0.55 14.21 -11.64
CA LEU A 155 -0.34 14.61 -10.24
C LEU A 155 0.54 15.86 -10.15
N TRP A 156 1.65 15.90 -10.89
CA TRP A 156 2.52 17.09 -10.86
C TRP A 156 1.83 18.36 -11.32
N GLU A 157 0.87 18.28 -12.23
CA GLU A 157 0.10 19.41 -12.73
C GLU A 157 -0.96 19.89 -11.71
N SER A 158 -1.71 18.95 -11.14
CA SER A 158 -2.93 19.29 -10.39
C SER A 158 -2.85 19.07 -8.88
N ALA A 159 -1.99 18.16 -8.42
CA ALA A 159 -1.91 17.71 -7.03
C ALA A 159 -0.46 17.35 -6.61
N PRO A 160 0.53 18.28 -6.78
CA PRO A 160 1.95 17.98 -6.63
C PRO A 160 2.37 17.58 -5.22
N ASP A 161 1.59 17.90 -4.19
CA ASP A 161 1.92 17.50 -2.81
C ASP A 161 1.86 15.98 -2.64
N TRP A 162 1.06 15.28 -3.46
CA TRP A 162 0.97 13.83 -3.38
C TRP A 162 2.22 13.10 -3.89
N PRO A 163 2.78 13.36 -5.06
CA PRO A 163 4.05 12.75 -5.47
C PRO A 163 5.24 13.24 -4.64
N ALA A 164 5.23 14.46 -4.10
CA ALA A 164 6.33 15.01 -3.31
C ALA A 164 6.70 14.16 -2.08
N VAL A 165 5.75 13.43 -1.49
CA VAL A 165 6.03 12.55 -0.34
C VAL A 165 6.89 11.32 -0.69
N PHE A 166 7.14 11.06 -1.97
CA PHE A 166 8.02 9.99 -2.45
C PHE A 166 9.46 10.47 -2.76
N GLU A 167 9.71 11.78 -2.74
CA GLU A 167 11.03 12.36 -3.06
C GLU A 167 12.13 11.88 -2.11
N ALA A 168 11.81 11.67 -0.83
CA ALA A 168 12.75 11.15 0.15
C ALA A 168 13.36 9.80 -0.26
N ALA A 169 12.63 9.03 -1.07
CA ALA A 169 13.05 7.72 -1.55
C ALA A 169 13.50 7.74 -3.03
N GLY A 170 13.76 8.93 -3.58
CA GLY A 170 14.44 9.10 -4.88
C GLY A 170 13.53 9.46 -6.05
N LEU A 171 12.23 9.72 -5.85
CA LEU A 171 11.42 10.33 -6.91
C LEU A 171 11.93 11.75 -7.18
N LYS A 172 12.26 12.05 -8.43
CA LYS A 172 12.67 13.40 -8.82
C LYS A 172 11.45 14.30 -9.01
N PRO A 173 11.47 15.55 -8.51
CA PRO A 173 10.41 16.51 -8.77
C PRO A 173 10.09 16.64 -10.26
N GLY A 174 8.82 16.62 -10.61
CA GLY A 174 8.37 16.72 -12.01
C GLY A 174 8.58 15.48 -12.88
N ALA A 175 9.19 14.41 -12.35
CA ALA A 175 9.37 13.18 -13.10
C ALA A 175 8.02 12.49 -13.38
N ILE A 176 7.78 12.14 -14.64
CA ILE A 176 6.56 11.43 -15.06
C ILE A 176 6.68 9.90 -14.90
N ASP A 177 7.87 9.42 -14.54
CA ASP A 177 8.17 8.01 -14.31
C ASP A 177 9.34 7.85 -13.32
N HIS A 178 9.50 6.65 -12.77
CA HIS A 178 10.58 6.29 -11.85
C HIS A 178 11.10 4.89 -12.20
N ASP A 179 12.43 4.74 -12.18
CA ASP A 179 13.06 3.46 -12.48
C ASP A 179 13.13 2.58 -11.22
N GLY A 180 12.01 1.97 -10.90
CA GLY A 180 11.87 1.11 -9.74
C GLY A 180 10.46 1.17 -9.13
N THR A 181 10.39 0.69 -7.88
CA THR A 181 9.18 0.75 -7.06
C THR A 181 9.51 1.40 -5.73
N ILE A 182 8.69 2.35 -5.29
CA ILE A 182 8.77 2.98 -3.97
C ILE A 182 7.48 2.69 -3.23
N PHE A 183 7.56 1.99 -2.11
CA PHE A 183 6.47 1.87 -1.15
C PHE A 183 6.54 2.99 -0.13
N ARG A 184 5.40 3.51 0.28
CA ARG A 184 5.29 4.46 1.39
C ARG A 184 4.22 3.98 2.37
N LEU A 185 4.62 3.84 3.62
CA LEU A 185 3.80 3.36 4.73
C LEU A 185 3.70 4.48 5.77
N PRO A 186 2.69 5.38 5.65
CA PRO A 186 2.45 6.41 6.66
C PRO A 186 2.21 5.79 8.04
N ALA A 187 2.90 6.27 9.06
CA ALA A 187 2.74 5.75 10.41
C ALA A 187 1.31 6.01 10.92
N ARG A 188 0.64 4.96 11.39
CA ARG A 188 -0.68 5.09 12.03
C ARG A 188 -0.55 5.92 13.30
N THR A 189 -1.26 7.03 13.37
CA THR A 189 -1.33 7.89 14.56
C THR A 189 -2.24 7.26 15.62
N THR A 190 -2.18 7.78 16.86
CA THR A 190 -3.10 7.35 17.93
C THR A 190 -4.57 7.60 17.57
N ALA A 191 -4.87 8.73 16.93
CA ALA A 191 -6.23 9.03 16.45
C ALA A 191 -6.68 8.02 15.40
N GLN A 192 -5.82 7.72 14.42
CA GLN A 192 -6.13 6.71 13.40
C GLN A 192 -6.29 5.31 13.98
N ALA A 193 -5.49 4.95 14.99
CA ALA A 193 -5.61 3.67 15.67
C ALA A 193 -6.97 3.49 16.35
N SER A 194 -7.51 4.56 16.95
CA SER A 194 -8.84 4.51 17.59
C SER A 194 -10.00 4.38 16.59
N GLU A 195 -9.78 4.75 15.32
CA GLU A 195 -10.75 4.64 14.24
C GLU A 195 -10.58 3.35 13.42
N SER A 196 -9.42 2.68 13.52
CA SER A 196 -9.05 1.57 12.66
C SER A 196 -9.78 0.28 13.03
N GLU A 197 -10.42 -0.33 12.05
CA GLU A 197 -10.96 -1.70 12.17
C GLU A 197 -9.88 -2.78 11.96
N ILE A 198 -8.68 -2.40 11.48
CA ILE A 198 -7.59 -3.32 11.13
C ILE A 198 -6.65 -3.50 12.33
N CYS A 199 -6.16 -2.40 12.89
CA CYS A 199 -5.20 -2.42 13.98
C CYS A 199 -5.46 -1.23 14.93
N ASP A 200 -5.66 -1.53 16.19
CA ASP A 200 -5.98 -0.58 17.26
C ASP A 200 -4.74 0.03 17.93
N GLU A 201 -3.56 -0.19 17.36
CA GLU A 201 -2.31 0.35 17.85
C GLU A 201 -1.72 1.40 16.92
N ALA A 202 -1.28 2.53 17.50
CA ALA A 202 -0.46 3.48 16.80
C ALA A 202 0.92 2.86 16.50
N TYR A 203 1.48 3.17 15.33
CA TYR A 203 2.82 2.72 15.00
C TYR A 203 3.83 3.76 15.48
N LYS A 204 4.70 3.35 16.39
CA LYS A 204 5.83 4.15 16.85
C LYS A 204 7.09 3.55 16.26
N TYR A 205 7.80 4.36 15.49
CA TYR A 205 9.17 4.04 15.12
C TYR A 205 10.05 4.26 16.37
N ALA A 206 10.53 3.16 16.95
CA ALA A 206 11.46 3.21 18.08
C ALA A 206 12.87 3.53 17.61
#